data_87ca42cac1b600659c171f5eff19db3c
#
_entry.id   87ca42cac1b600659c171f5eff19db3c
#
_cell.length_a   1.000
_cell.length_b   1.000
_cell.length_c   1.000
_cell.angle_alpha   90.00
_cell.angle_beta   90.00
_cell.angle_gamma   90.00
#
_symmetry.space_group_name_H-M   'P 1'
#
loop_
_entity.id
_entity.type
_entity.pdbx_description
1 polymer ?
#
loop_
_entity_poly.entity_id
_entity_poly.type
_entity_poly.pdbx_seq_one_letter_code
_entity_poly.pdbx_strand_id
1 'polypeptide(L)'
;MLERPREELIEFISFLASREGSARSFSEAHPSLDLRLADGSRLSATNWVTSTPSIVIRRHRLVDVTLDDLVRLGTLTLVMATFLRAAVKAELSIVVAGAQGAGKTTMLRALCNEIDPLEQLATFEDPHELFLDELPERH
;
A
#
# COMPACT_ATOMS: atom_id res chain seq x y z
N MET A 1 16.23 11.30 17.59
CA MET A 1 16.02 12.01 16.32
C MET A 1 17.39 12.20 15.69
N LEU A 2 17.73 11.46 14.64
CA LEU A 2 19.05 11.58 13.99
C LEU A 2 18.93 12.75 13.00
N GLU A 3 19.51 13.90 13.33
CA GLU A 3 19.71 15.00 12.39
C GLU A 3 20.82 14.58 11.41
N ARG A 4 20.44 14.09 10.24
CA ARG A 4 21.38 13.96 9.13
C ARG A 4 21.54 15.33 8.45
N PRO A 5 22.76 15.69 8.02
CA PRO A 5 22.98 16.89 7.22
C PRO A 5 22.05 16.89 5.99
N ARG A 6 21.52 18.05 5.64
CA ARG A 6 20.57 18.21 4.52
C ARG A 6 21.07 17.58 3.21
N GLU A 7 22.36 17.73 2.95
CA GLU A 7 23.02 17.23 1.73
C GLU A 7 23.03 15.70 1.68
N GLU A 8 23.38 15.02 2.77
CA GLU A 8 23.35 13.55 2.85
C GLU A 8 21.94 12.99 2.60
N LEU A 9 20.92 13.71 3.05
CA LEU A 9 19.54 13.28 2.87
C LEU A 9 19.12 13.39 1.40
N ILE A 10 19.50 14.46 0.72
CA ILE A 10 19.24 14.68 -0.71
C ILE A 10 19.99 13.64 -1.56
N GLU A 11 21.25 13.38 -1.26
CA GLU A 11 22.03 12.33 -1.93
C GLU A 11 21.41 10.94 -1.74
N PHE A 12 20.97 10.63 -0.53
CA PHE A 12 20.30 9.36 -0.24
C PHE A 12 18.99 9.20 -1.03
N ILE A 13 18.14 10.24 -1.10
CA ILE A 13 16.90 10.22 -1.89
C ILE A 13 17.22 10.06 -3.37
N SER A 14 18.21 10.79 -3.89
CA SER A 14 18.62 10.71 -5.29
C SER A 14 19.20 9.34 -5.65
N PHE A 15 19.95 8.73 -4.73
CA PHE A 15 20.43 7.35 -4.87
C PHE A 15 19.27 6.35 -4.96
N LEU A 16 18.28 6.46 -4.07
CA LEU A 16 17.10 5.60 -4.11
C LEU A 16 16.31 5.78 -5.41
N ALA A 17 16.14 7.03 -5.87
CA ALA A 17 15.45 7.33 -7.12
C ALA A 17 16.12 6.65 -8.33
N SER A 18 17.46 6.67 -8.37
CA SER A 18 18.23 6.05 -9.47
C SER A 18 18.13 4.52 -9.46
N ARG A 19 18.04 3.92 -8.28
CA ARG A 19 18.02 2.45 -8.12
C ARG A 19 16.67 1.84 -8.47
N GLU A 20 15.58 2.53 -8.14
CA GLU A 20 14.22 2.05 -8.40
C GLU A 20 13.69 2.41 -9.80
N GLY A 21 14.57 2.84 -10.71
CA GLY A 21 14.24 3.12 -12.11
C GLY A 21 13.26 4.29 -12.30
N SER A 22 13.19 5.20 -11.32
CA SER A 22 12.39 6.41 -11.45
C SER A 22 12.86 7.24 -12.65
N ALA A 23 12.00 7.45 -13.62
CA ALA A 23 12.28 8.30 -14.79
C ALA A 23 12.43 9.79 -14.41
N ARG A 24 12.16 10.18 -13.16
CA ARG A 24 12.22 11.55 -12.66
C ARG A 24 13.37 11.70 -11.66
N SER A 25 14.29 12.61 -11.96
CA SER A 25 15.35 13.01 -11.03
C SER A 25 14.76 13.85 -9.89
N PHE A 26 15.18 13.58 -8.64
CA PHE A 26 14.86 14.43 -7.50
C PHE A 26 15.74 15.69 -7.56
N SER A 27 15.15 16.86 -7.86
CA SER A 27 15.85 18.12 -8.14
C SER A 27 14.94 19.31 -7.87
N GLU A 28 15.47 20.53 -7.96
CA GLU A 28 14.66 21.75 -7.86
C GLU A 28 13.52 21.83 -8.88
N ALA A 29 13.73 21.27 -10.09
CA ALA A 29 12.70 21.18 -11.10
C ALA A 29 11.62 20.13 -10.76
N HIS A 30 11.99 19.12 -9.95
CA HIS A 30 11.12 18.05 -9.52
C HIS A 30 11.28 17.86 -8.00
N PRO A 31 10.66 18.75 -7.18
CA PRO A 31 10.91 18.84 -5.75
C PRO A 31 10.22 17.75 -4.93
N SER A 32 9.41 16.92 -5.54
CA SER A 32 8.73 15.78 -4.90
C SER A 32 9.05 14.48 -5.63
N LEU A 33 9.20 13.41 -4.86
CA LEU A 33 9.50 12.08 -5.34
C LEU A 33 8.66 11.07 -4.58
N ASP A 34 7.94 10.23 -5.31
CA ASP A 34 7.23 9.07 -4.78
C ASP A 34 7.88 7.81 -5.37
N LEU A 35 8.31 6.90 -4.49
CA LEU A 35 8.95 5.63 -4.86
C LEU A 35 8.27 4.48 -4.15
N ARG A 36 8.26 3.34 -4.81
CA ARG A 36 8.02 2.04 -4.20
C ARG A 36 9.37 1.38 -3.92
N LEU A 37 9.62 1.02 -2.68
CA LEU A 37 10.83 0.31 -2.28
C LEU A 37 10.70 -1.19 -2.54
N ALA A 38 11.83 -1.89 -2.61
CA ALA A 38 11.89 -3.33 -2.87
C ALA A 38 11.11 -4.20 -1.84
N ASP A 39 10.89 -3.68 -0.62
CA ASP A 39 10.08 -4.33 0.41
C ASP A 39 8.58 -3.99 0.31
N GLY A 40 8.14 -3.39 -0.79
CA GLY A 40 6.77 -2.92 -1.00
C GLY A 40 6.41 -1.63 -0.25
N SER A 41 7.30 -1.09 0.57
CA SER A 41 7.08 0.19 1.27
C SER A 41 7.01 1.35 0.28
N ARG A 42 6.22 2.35 0.62
CA ARG A 42 6.13 3.59 -0.16
C ARG A 42 6.96 4.69 0.51
N LEU A 43 7.85 5.29 -0.25
CA LEU A 43 8.62 6.45 0.14
C LEU A 43 8.10 7.67 -0.59
N SER A 44 7.73 8.71 0.15
CA SER A 44 7.43 10.05 -0.36
C SER A 44 8.48 11.01 0.17
N ALA A 45 9.16 11.73 -0.71
CA ALA A 45 10.16 12.71 -0.36
C ALA A 45 9.83 14.07 -0.97
N THR A 46 10.12 15.15 -0.23
CA THR A 46 9.91 16.53 -0.69
C THR A 46 11.07 17.38 -0.22
N ASN A 47 11.58 18.26 -1.11
CA ASN A 47 12.59 19.27 -0.81
C ASN A 47 12.38 20.50 -1.70
N TRP A 48 13.13 21.57 -1.49
CA TRP A 48 13.13 22.88 -2.19
C TRP A 48 11.83 23.69 -2.07
N VAL A 49 10.68 23.06 -1.92
CA VAL A 49 9.38 23.72 -1.65
C VAL A 49 9.02 23.74 -0.17
N THR A 50 9.84 23.10 0.66
CA THR A 50 9.76 23.09 2.12
C THR A 50 11.05 23.64 2.73
N SER A 51 10.98 24.18 3.94
CA SER A 51 12.16 24.73 4.65
C SER A 51 13.23 23.67 4.92
N THR A 52 12.82 22.43 5.09
CA THR A 52 13.68 21.26 5.31
C THR A 52 13.25 20.09 4.44
N PRO A 53 14.21 19.23 3.97
CA PRO A 53 13.86 17.99 3.31
C PRO A 53 12.96 17.14 4.20
N SER A 54 11.96 16.52 3.61
CA SER A 54 11.05 15.60 4.29
C SER A 54 11.05 14.25 3.59
N ILE A 55 11.16 13.17 4.36
CA ILE A 55 10.96 11.79 3.90
C ILE A 55 9.90 11.15 4.77
N VAL A 56 8.91 10.55 4.12
CA VAL A 56 7.90 9.71 4.76
C VAL A 56 7.98 8.32 4.16
N ILE A 57 8.21 7.31 4.98
CA ILE A 57 8.19 5.90 4.57
C ILE A 57 6.96 5.25 5.18
N ARG A 58 6.03 4.81 4.33
CA ARG A 58 4.83 4.07 4.74
C ARG A 58 5.02 2.59 4.45
N ARG A 59 5.12 1.79 5.51
CA ARG A 59 5.19 0.34 5.41
C ARG A 59 3.78 -0.25 5.46
N HIS A 60 3.49 -1.15 4.54
CA HIS A 60 2.29 -1.98 4.61
C HIS A 60 2.57 -3.16 5.54
N ARG A 61 1.88 -3.20 6.69
CA ARG A 61 2.12 -4.25 7.72
C ARG A 61 1.41 -5.57 7.41
N LEU A 62 0.34 -5.51 6.63
CA LEU A 62 -0.52 -6.65 6.33
C LEU A 62 -0.67 -6.73 4.81
N VAL A 63 0.27 -7.39 4.14
CA VAL A 63 0.22 -7.64 2.70
C VAL A 63 -0.72 -8.81 2.43
N ASP A 64 -0.62 -9.85 3.26
CA ASP A 64 -1.37 -11.10 3.14
C ASP A 64 -2.34 -11.20 4.33
N VAL A 65 -3.51 -10.58 4.20
CA VAL A 65 -4.54 -10.52 5.23
C VAL A 65 -5.80 -11.23 4.78
N THR A 66 -6.32 -12.12 5.64
CA THR A 66 -7.56 -12.85 5.43
C THR A 66 -8.71 -12.32 6.30
N LEU A 67 -9.96 -12.70 6.00
CA LEU A 67 -11.09 -12.40 6.88
C LEU A 67 -10.93 -13.06 8.26
N ASP A 68 -10.29 -14.22 8.33
CA ASP A 68 -10.02 -14.92 9.59
C ASP A 68 -8.97 -14.18 10.42
N ASP A 69 -7.98 -13.52 9.79
CA ASP A 69 -7.05 -12.62 10.47
C ASP A 69 -7.78 -11.43 11.09
N LEU A 70 -8.72 -10.85 10.37
CA LEU A 70 -9.51 -9.72 10.87
C LEU A 70 -10.41 -10.13 12.05
N VAL A 71 -10.88 -11.39 12.07
CA VAL A 71 -11.59 -11.95 13.24
C VAL A 71 -10.63 -12.11 14.41
N ARG A 72 -9.44 -12.68 14.21
CA ARG A 72 -8.41 -12.82 15.26
C ARG A 72 -7.97 -11.49 15.85
N LEU A 73 -7.89 -10.46 15.02
CA LEU A 73 -7.56 -9.09 15.44
C LEU A 73 -8.73 -8.35 16.11
N GLY A 74 -9.92 -8.97 16.17
CA GLY A 74 -11.11 -8.35 16.75
C GLY A 74 -11.75 -7.24 15.90
N THR A 75 -11.33 -7.11 14.64
CA THR A 75 -11.91 -6.15 13.69
C THR A 75 -13.27 -6.60 13.18
N LEU A 76 -13.45 -7.90 13.00
CA LEU A 76 -14.68 -8.54 12.56
C LEU A 76 -15.15 -9.57 13.60
N THR A 77 -16.46 -9.79 13.66
CA THR A 77 -17.00 -11.00 14.29
C THR A 77 -16.99 -12.16 13.29
N LEU A 78 -17.03 -13.40 13.77
CA LEU A 78 -17.13 -14.59 12.91
C LEU A 78 -18.35 -14.54 11.99
N VAL A 79 -19.47 -14.04 12.51
CA VAL A 79 -20.73 -13.89 11.70
C VAL A 79 -20.53 -12.91 10.56
N MET A 80 -19.88 -11.76 10.83
CA MET A 80 -19.57 -10.77 9.79
C MET A 80 -18.63 -11.34 8.73
N ALA A 81 -17.57 -12.05 9.13
CA ALA A 81 -16.64 -12.69 8.20
C ALA A 81 -17.34 -13.73 7.32
N THR A 82 -18.20 -14.56 7.91
CA THR A 82 -19.00 -15.55 7.16
C THR A 82 -19.94 -14.90 6.15
N PHE A 83 -20.61 -13.82 6.55
CA PHE A 83 -21.48 -13.06 5.66
C PHE A 83 -20.69 -12.44 4.48
N LEU A 84 -19.55 -11.80 4.76
CA LEU A 84 -18.70 -11.19 3.75
C LEU A 84 -18.15 -12.22 2.77
N ARG A 85 -17.71 -13.38 3.27
CA ARG A 85 -17.27 -14.52 2.45
C ARG A 85 -18.39 -15.00 1.51
N ALA A 86 -19.60 -15.13 2.02
CA ALA A 86 -20.75 -15.50 1.21
C ALA A 86 -21.09 -14.42 0.17
N ALA A 87 -20.98 -13.14 0.52
CA ALA A 87 -21.23 -12.02 -0.38
C ALA A 87 -20.22 -11.99 -1.55
N VAL A 88 -18.93 -12.23 -1.28
CA VAL A 88 -17.91 -12.34 -2.33
C VAL A 88 -18.20 -13.51 -3.25
N LYS A 89 -18.47 -14.70 -2.72
CA LYS A 89 -18.79 -15.90 -3.50
C LYS A 89 -20.09 -15.77 -4.32
N ALA A 90 -20.99 -14.90 -3.88
CA ALA A 90 -22.22 -14.57 -4.62
C ALA A 90 -22.04 -13.41 -5.61
N GLU A 91 -20.79 -12.97 -5.85
CA GLU A 91 -20.42 -11.88 -6.77
C GLU A 91 -21.16 -10.56 -6.50
N LEU A 92 -21.47 -10.28 -5.24
CA LEU A 92 -22.15 -9.05 -4.88
C LEU A 92 -21.23 -7.84 -4.97
N SER A 93 -21.77 -6.72 -5.42
CA SER A 93 -21.05 -5.44 -5.39
C SER A 93 -20.85 -4.98 -3.94
N ILE A 94 -19.60 -4.79 -3.52
CA ILE A 94 -19.24 -4.41 -2.15
C ILE A 94 -18.56 -3.04 -2.18
N VAL A 95 -18.98 -2.13 -1.31
CA VAL A 95 -18.36 -0.83 -1.10
C VAL A 95 -17.74 -0.78 0.29
N VAL A 96 -16.41 -0.55 0.36
CA VAL A 96 -15.69 -0.38 1.61
C VAL A 96 -15.42 1.10 1.84
N ALA A 97 -16.08 1.70 2.83
CA ALA A 97 -15.99 3.11 3.15
C ALA A 97 -15.53 3.35 4.59
N GLY A 98 -14.92 4.50 4.85
CA GLY A 98 -14.44 4.88 6.18
C GLY A 98 -13.43 6.01 6.13
N ALA A 99 -13.08 6.56 7.30
CA ALA A 99 -12.07 7.62 7.45
C ALA A 99 -10.67 7.16 7.02
N GLN A 100 -9.74 8.09 6.91
CA GLN A 100 -8.35 7.78 6.69
C GLN A 100 -7.80 6.93 7.85
N GLY A 101 -7.03 5.87 7.52
CA GLY A 101 -6.50 4.95 8.54
C GLY A 101 -7.51 3.94 9.11
N ALA A 102 -8.77 3.92 8.66
CA ALA A 102 -9.80 3.00 9.15
C ALA A 102 -9.63 1.54 8.69
N GLY A 103 -8.58 1.22 7.91
CA GLY A 103 -8.32 -0.15 7.45
C GLY A 103 -9.08 -0.55 6.18
N LYS A 104 -9.54 0.42 5.36
CA LYS A 104 -10.28 0.14 4.11
C LYS A 104 -9.50 -0.79 3.17
N THR A 105 -8.25 -0.46 2.87
CA THR A 105 -7.40 -1.26 1.98
C THR A 105 -7.15 -2.66 2.56
N THR A 106 -6.99 -2.77 3.88
CA THR A 106 -6.83 -4.04 4.58
C THR A 106 -8.08 -4.91 4.44
N MET A 107 -9.26 -4.31 4.63
CA MET A 107 -10.54 -5.00 4.44
C MET A 107 -10.73 -5.45 2.98
N LEU A 108 -10.44 -4.57 2.02
CA LEU A 108 -10.56 -4.88 0.60
C LEU A 108 -9.63 -6.03 0.20
N ARG A 109 -8.39 -6.06 0.69
CA ARG A 109 -7.46 -7.18 0.48
C ARG A 109 -8.01 -8.49 1.05
N ALA A 110 -8.56 -8.45 2.27
CA ALA A 110 -9.15 -9.63 2.89
C ALA A 110 -10.36 -10.17 2.10
N LEU A 111 -11.15 -9.28 1.46
CA LEU A 111 -12.23 -9.66 0.56
C LEU A 111 -11.69 -10.26 -0.75
N CYS A 112 -10.64 -9.66 -1.34
CA CYS A 112 -10.01 -10.18 -2.54
C CYS A 112 -9.40 -11.58 -2.34
N ASN A 113 -8.95 -11.91 -1.12
CA ASN A 113 -8.48 -13.26 -0.77
C ASN A 113 -9.58 -14.33 -0.78
N GLU A 114 -10.85 -13.95 -0.72
CA GLU A 114 -11.98 -14.88 -0.78
C GLU A 114 -12.44 -15.19 -2.22
N ILE A 115 -11.92 -14.48 -3.21
CA ILE A 115 -12.21 -14.72 -4.64
C ILE A 115 -11.40 -15.94 -5.09
N ASP A 116 -12.00 -16.81 -5.90
CA ASP A 116 -11.32 -18.00 -6.40
C ASP A 116 -10.01 -17.64 -7.10
N PRO A 117 -8.88 -18.30 -6.80
CA PRO A 117 -7.60 -18.04 -7.45
C PRO A 117 -7.62 -18.17 -8.98
N LEU A 118 -8.54 -18.96 -9.53
CA LEU A 118 -8.70 -19.14 -10.97
C LEU A 118 -9.52 -18.02 -11.64
N GLU A 119 -10.16 -17.15 -10.85
CA GLU A 119 -10.89 -16.01 -11.40
C GLU A 119 -9.94 -14.89 -11.84
N GLN A 120 -10.25 -14.31 -12.98
CA GLN A 120 -9.51 -13.19 -13.53
C GLN A 120 -9.92 -11.89 -12.85
N LEU A 121 -8.98 -11.20 -12.21
CA LEU A 121 -9.21 -9.92 -11.54
C LEU A 121 -8.55 -8.78 -12.31
N ALA A 122 -9.22 -7.63 -12.33
CA ALA A 122 -8.65 -6.37 -12.77
C ALA A 122 -8.74 -5.34 -11.64
N THR A 123 -7.65 -4.61 -11.38
CA THR A 123 -7.62 -3.52 -10.41
C THR A 123 -7.44 -2.18 -11.13
N PHE A 124 -8.13 -1.15 -10.64
CA PHE A 124 -7.97 0.23 -11.05
C PHE A 124 -7.57 1.03 -9.84
N GLU A 125 -6.29 1.36 -9.73
CA GLU A 125 -5.71 1.97 -8.54
C GLU A 125 -4.82 3.16 -8.91
N ASP A 126 -4.90 4.21 -8.12
CA ASP A 126 -3.94 5.31 -8.13
C ASP A 126 -3.65 5.75 -6.69
N PRO A 127 -2.49 5.37 -6.17
CA PRO A 127 -1.46 4.41 -6.60
C PRO A 127 -1.77 2.93 -6.25
N HIS A 128 -1.01 2.00 -6.81
CA HIS A 128 -1.13 0.59 -6.46
C HIS A 128 -0.92 0.33 -4.97
N GLU A 129 -1.93 -0.24 -4.31
CA GLU A 129 -1.92 -0.55 -2.88
C GLU A 129 -2.40 -1.98 -2.57
N LEU A 130 -3.09 -2.63 -3.49
CA LEU A 130 -3.71 -3.93 -3.24
C LEU A 130 -2.74 -5.10 -3.34
N PHE A 131 -1.74 -5.05 -4.23
CA PHE A 131 -0.72 -6.10 -4.42
C PHE A 131 -1.32 -7.50 -4.57
N LEU A 132 -2.36 -7.64 -5.39
CA LEU A 132 -3.05 -8.91 -5.57
C LEU A 132 -2.21 -9.93 -6.34
N ASP A 133 -1.21 -9.46 -7.09
CA ASP A 133 -0.19 -10.24 -7.78
C ASP A 133 0.82 -10.90 -6.83
N GLU A 134 0.90 -10.45 -5.59
CA GLU A 134 1.77 -11.01 -4.55
C GLU A 134 1.05 -12.07 -3.68
N LEU A 135 -0.23 -12.34 -3.91
CA LEU A 135 -0.97 -13.34 -3.16
C LEU A 135 -0.47 -14.76 -3.51
N PRO A 136 -0.19 -15.64 -2.50
CA PRO A 136 0.52 -16.91 -2.68
C PRO A 136 -0.15 -17.90 -3.65
N GLU A 137 -1.43 -17.78 -3.87
CA GLU A 137 -2.22 -18.70 -4.71
C GLU A 137 -2.58 -18.13 -6.08
N ARG A 138 -2.13 -16.89 -6.40
CA ARG A 138 -2.41 -16.23 -7.67
C ARG A 138 -1.13 -16.05 -8.47
N HIS A 139 -0.98 -16.84 -9.51
CA HIS A 139 0.10 -16.75 -10.50
C HIS A 139 -0.46 -16.50 -11.89
#